data_4bcdb9612071fb177858f605af8c1fea
#
_entry.id   4bcdb9612071fb177858f605af8c1fea
#
_cell.length_a   1.000
_cell.length_b   1.000
_cell.length_c   1.000
_cell.angle_alpha   90.00
_cell.angle_beta   90.00
_cell.angle_gamma   90.00
#
_symmetry.space_group_name_H-M   'P 1'
#
loop_
_entity.id
_entity.type
_entity.pdbx_description
1 polymer ?
#
loop_
_entity_poly.entity_id
_entity_poly.type
_entity_poly.pdbx_seq_one_letter_code
_entity_poly.pdbx_strand_id
1 'polypeptide(L)'
;MTLINEPQSRVFFALTCSPALRKMVSQWRASLSLRTGKPVPSANFHLTLLFLGAVDKAKIAEICSAASKIMVPEKPLTLVLDRLEVWRKSKALVLTPEDAPPELMRLSYALEQAMLRFGQDQEHREFRPHLTLARDYQSTVPEAGIPPDFFLRADRFGLYQSHKGQYT
;
A
#
# COMPACT_ATOMS: atom_id res chain seq x y z
N MET A 1 -34.16 1.94 17.74
CA MET A 1 -33.07 2.87 17.61
C MET A 1 -31.99 2.27 16.75
N THR A 2 -31.42 3.05 15.99
CA THR A 2 -30.44 2.53 15.08
C THR A 2 -29.08 3.05 15.43
N LEU A 3 -28.14 2.16 15.52
CA LEU A 3 -26.79 2.56 15.62
C LEU A 3 -26.30 3.00 14.30
N ILE A 4 -26.00 4.22 14.23
CA ILE A 4 -25.58 4.81 13.01
C ILE A 4 -24.10 4.66 12.81
N ASN A 5 -23.36 4.47 13.88
CA ASN A 5 -21.92 4.29 13.79
C ASN A 5 -21.60 2.89 13.34
N GLU A 6 -21.01 2.76 12.18
CA GLU A 6 -20.50 1.48 11.76
C GLU A 6 -19.47 1.00 12.76
N PRO A 7 -19.63 -0.21 13.33
CA PRO A 7 -18.67 -0.72 14.29
C PRO A 7 -17.36 -1.14 13.69
N GLN A 8 -17.26 -1.16 12.36
CA GLN A 8 -16.08 -1.64 11.66
C GLN A 8 -15.48 -0.59 10.73
N SER A 9 -14.18 -0.64 10.59
CA SER A 9 -13.43 0.15 9.61
C SER A 9 -12.54 -0.77 8.78
N ARG A 10 -12.36 -0.43 7.53
CA ARG A 10 -11.41 -1.13 6.67
C ARG A 10 -10.05 -0.46 6.84
N VAL A 11 -9.08 -1.22 7.31
CA VAL A 11 -7.77 -0.68 7.66
C VAL A 11 -6.64 -1.48 7.02
N PHE A 12 -5.51 -0.83 6.90
CA PHE A 12 -4.30 -1.45 6.35
C PHE A 12 -3.05 -0.76 6.92
N PHE A 13 -1.96 -1.51 6.99
CA PHE A 13 -0.65 -0.93 7.31
C PHE A 13 0.07 -0.57 6.03
N ALA A 14 0.73 0.58 6.03
CA ALA A 14 1.43 1.03 4.83
C ALA A 14 2.61 1.93 5.15
N LEU A 15 3.53 1.98 4.20
CA LEU A 15 4.55 3.02 4.11
C LEU A 15 3.99 4.14 3.25
N THR A 16 4.17 5.38 3.69
CA THR A 16 3.71 6.52 2.91
C THR A 16 4.84 7.10 2.08
N CYS A 17 4.45 7.71 0.96
CA CYS A 17 5.39 8.41 0.10
C CYS A 17 5.55 9.85 0.59
N SER A 18 6.75 10.40 0.44
CA SER A 18 6.98 11.82 0.69
C SER A 18 6.20 12.66 -0.34
N PRO A 19 5.87 13.91 -0.01
CA PRO A 19 5.21 14.79 -1.00
C PRO A 19 6.00 14.93 -2.29
N ALA A 20 7.33 14.99 -2.20
CA ALA A 20 8.20 15.07 -3.38
C ALA A 20 8.07 13.83 -4.25
N LEU A 21 8.07 12.64 -3.65
CA LEU A 21 7.92 11.39 -4.40
C LEU A 21 6.55 11.31 -5.04
N ARG A 22 5.49 11.67 -4.31
CA ARG A 22 4.14 11.69 -4.86
C ARG A 22 4.04 12.55 -6.10
N LYS A 23 4.66 13.73 -6.06
CA LYS A 23 4.68 14.65 -7.18
C LYS A 23 5.42 14.05 -8.37
N MET A 24 6.60 13.49 -8.14
CA MET A 24 7.40 12.87 -9.20
C MET A 24 6.64 11.74 -9.88
N VAL A 25 6.06 10.85 -9.09
CA VAL A 25 5.29 9.71 -9.61
C VAL A 25 4.07 10.18 -10.39
N SER A 26 3.35 11.18 -9.85
CA SER A 26 2.17 11.73 -10.51
C SER A 26 2.50 12.38 -11.85
N GLN A 27 3.60 13.14 -11.91
CA GLN A 27 4.04 13.75 -13.17
C GLN A 27 4.46 12.70 -14.19
N TRP A 28 5.18 11.69 -13.75
CA TRP A 28 5.58 10.59 -14.63
C TRP A 28 4.35 9.85 -15.16
N ARG A 29 3.41 9.53 -14.27
CA ARG A 29 2.17 8.85 -14.68
C ARG A 29 1.39 9.67 -15.72
N ALA A 30 1.37 10.98 -15.57
CA ALA A 30 0.69 11.85 -16.53
C ALA A 30 1.31 11.76 -17.92
N SER A 31 2.58 11.36 -18.03
CA SER A 31 3.22 11.15 -19.32
C SER A 31 2.82 9.82 -19.98
N LEU A 32 2.20 8.92 -19.23
CA LEU A 32 1.68 7.67 -19.77
C LEU A 32 0.32 7.89 -20.41
N SER A 33 0.09 7.28 -21.54
CA SER A 33 -1.22 7.36 -22.20
C SER A 33 -2.11 6.26 -21.66
N LEU A 34 -2.77 6.50 -20.53
CA LEU A 34 -3.67 5.53 -19.94
C LEU A 34 -5.00 5.52 -20.71
N ARG A 35 -5.34 4.36 -21.25
CA ARG A 35 -6.56 4.21 -22.07
C ARG A 35 -7.77 3.80 -21.26
N THR A 36 -7.57 3.16 -20.12
CA THR A 36 -8.65 2.70 -19.26
C THR A 36 -8.27 2.98 -17.82
N GLY A 37 -9.18 2.67 -16.91
CA GLY A 37 -8.91 2.73 -15.50
C GLY A 37 -9.16 4.08 -14.87
N LYS A 38 -9.03 4.09 -13.55
CA LYS A 38 -9.22 5.27 -12.72
C LYS A 38 -7.91 5.59 -12.03
N PRO A 39 -7.26 6.72 -12.36
CA PRO A 39 -6.03 7.11 -11.68
C PRO A 39 -6.23 7.24 -10.18
N VAL A 40 -5.31 6.67 -9.41
CA VAL A 40 -5.31 6.85 -7.96
C VAL A 40 -4.86 8.27 -7.66
N PRO A 41 -5.58 9.02 -6.80
CA PRO A 41 -5.12 10.35 -6.42
C PRO A 41 -3.72 10.29 -5.80
N SER A 42 -2.86 11.25 -6.13
CA SER A 42 -1.49 11.24 -5.64
C SER A 42 -1.40 11.27 -4.11
N ALA A 43 -2.38 11.88 -3.45
CA ALA A 43 -2.46 11.88 -2.00
C ALA A 43 -2.61 10.47 -1.40
N ASN A 44 -3.08 9.52 -2.19
CA ASN A 44 -3.29 8.14 -1.76
C ASN A 44 -2.14 7.21 -2.16
N PHE A 45 -1.07 7.73 -2.76
CA PHE A 45 0.06 6.89 -3.09
C PHE A 45 0.71 6.36 -1.81
N HIS A 46 0.77 5.05 -1.71
CA HIS A 46 1.37 4.36 -0.56
C HIS A 46 1.78 2.96 -0.97
N LEU A 47 2.61 2.35 -0.15
CA LEU A 47 2.98 0.94 -0.33
C LEU A 47 2.37 0.15 0.81
N THR A 48 1.36 -0.66 0.51
CA THR A 48 0.67 -1.46 1.51
C THR A 48 1.58 -2.58 2.01
N LEU A 49 1.72 -2.70 3.34
CA LEU A 49 2.47 -3.77 3.98
C LEU A 49 1.57 -4.94 4.34
N LEU A 50 0.37 -4.66 4.81
CA LEU A 50 -0.59 -5.67 5.22
C LEU A 50 -1.99 -5.09 5.19
N PHE A 51 -2.89 -5.78 4.52
CA PHE A 51 -4.29 -5.39 4.47
C PHE A 51 -5.06 -6.17 5.51
N LEU A 52 -5.66 -5.47 6.49
CA LEU A 52 -6.44 -6.12 7.54
C LEU A 52 -7.89 -6.34 7.15
N GLY A 53 -8.42 -5.50 6.27
CA GLY A 53 -9.83 -5.53 5.93
C GLY A 53 -10.68 -4.88 6.99
N ALA A 54 -11.92 -5.34 7.12
CA ALA A 54 -12.86 -4.77 8.08
C ALA A 54 -12.51 -5.25 9.49
N VAL A 55 -12.24 -4.31 10.38
CA VAL A 55 -11.97 -4.60 11.79
C VAL A 55 -12.90 -3.79 12.66
N ASP A 56 -13.22 -4.34 13.84
CA ASP A 56 -14.01 -3.63 14.84
C ASP A 56 -13.25 -2.39 15.31
N LYS A 57 -13.91 -1.24 15.29
CA LYS A 57 -13.30 0.02 15.71
C LYS A 57 -12.78 -0.04 17.16
N ALA A 58 -13.41 -0.84 17.99
CA ALA A 58 -12.97 -1.04 19.37
C ALA A 58 -11.62 -1.76 19.46
N LYS A 59 -11.19 -2.44 18.38
CA LYS A 59 -9.92 -3.15 18.35
C LYS A 59 -8.75 -2.31 17.83
N ILE A 60 -9.01 -1.13 17.29
CA ILE A 60 -7.97 -0.33 16.66
C ILE A 60 -6.85 0.02 17.64
N ALA A 61 -7.18 0.39 18.86
CA ALA A 61 -6.17 0.72 19.87
C ALA A 61 -5.26 -0.48 20.17
N GLU A 62 -5.85 -1.68 20.26
CA GLU A 62 -5.07 -2.92 20.48
C GLU A 62 -4.19 -3.25 19.28
N ILE A 63 -4.71 -3.03 18.08
CA ILE A 63 -3.96 -3.25 16.85
C ILE A 63 -2.76 -2.32 16.80
N CYS A 64 -2.95 -1.03 17.08
CA CYS A 64 -1.86 -0.06 17.12
C CYS A 64 -0.83 -0.40 18.19
N SER A 65 -1.29 -0.84 19.36
CA SER A 65 -0.40 -1.24 20.44
C SER A 65 0.45 -2.44 20.05
N ALA A 66 -0.16 -3.46 19.43
CA ALA A 66 0.58 -4.63 18.96
C ALA A 66 1.59 -4.26 17.89
N ALA A 67 1.20 -3.41 16.96
CA ALA A 67 2.09 -2.97 15.88
C ALA A 67 3.27 -2.14 16.41
N SER A 68 3.06 -1.34 17.45
CA SER A 68 4.11 -0.51 18.01
C SER A 68 5.25 -1.32 18.65
N LYS A 69 5.01 -2.58 18.96
CA LYS A 69 6.02 -3.47 19.54
C LYS A 69 6.91 -4.12 18.50
N ILE A 70 6.58 -3.97 17.22
CA ILE A 70 7.38 -4.55 16.16
C ILE A 70 8.65 -3.74 15.99
N MET A 71 9.79 -4.44 15.94
CA MET A 71 11.07 -3.78 15.76
C MET A 71 11.18 -3.25 14.34
N VAL A 72 11.37 -1.94 14.24
CA VAL A 72 11.65 -1.28 12.97
C VAL A 72 13.15 -1.28 12.76
N PRO A 73 13.62 -1.46 11.50
CA PRO A 73 15.06 -1.37 11.24
C PRO A 73 15.62 -0.02 11.70
N GLU A 74 16.84 -0.03 12.22
CA GLU A 74 17.53 1.20 12.64
C GLU A 74 17.70 2.18 11.49
N LYS A 75 17.91 1.65 10.30
CA LYS A 75 18.04 2.46 9.09
C LYS A 75 16.70 2.55 8.38
N PRO A 76 16.40 3.68 7.73
CA PRO A 76 15.18 3.77 6.93
C PRO A 76 15.12 2.66 5.89
N LEU A 77 13.90 2.18 5.64
CA LEU A 77 13.67 1.25 4.54
C LEU A 77 13.78 2.00 3.24
N THR A 78 14.54 1.45 2.31
CA THR A 78 14.69 2.03 0.99
C THR A 78 14.41 0.98 -0.06
N LEU A 79 13.70 1.37 -1.09
CA LEU A 79 13.49 0.51 -2.25
C LEU A 79 13.35 1.36 -3.50
N VAL A 80 13.62 0.74 -4.63
CA VAL A 80 13.50 1.40 -5.93
C VAL A 80 12.30 0.80 -6.65
N LEU A 81 11.36 1.67 -7.02
CA LEU A 81 10.20 1.27 -7.82
C LEU A 81 10.58 1.48 -9.28
N ASP A 82 11.02 0.43 -9.93
CA ASP A 82 11.63 0.50 -11.25
C ASP A 82 10.92 -0.37 -12.31
N ARG A 83 9.79 -0.97 -11.95
CA ARG A 83 9.02 -1.79 -12.88
C ARG A 83 7.58 -1.32 -12.95
N LEU A 84 7.02 -1.32 -14.14
CA LEU A 84 5.62 -1.02 -14.39
C LEU A 84 4.93 -2.31 -14.79
N GLU A 85 3.90 -2.70 -14.06
CA GLU A 85 3.19 -3.95 -14.29
C GLU A 85 1.68 -3.74 -14.29
N VAL A 86 0.98 -4.60 -15.02
CA VAL A 86 -0.47 -4.71 -14.92
C VAL A 86 -0.79 -6.01 -14.21
N TRP A 87 -1.46 -5.91 -13.08
CA TRP A 87 -1.94 -7.08 -12.34
C TRP A 87 -3.38 -7.36 -12.74
N ARG A 88 -3.56 -8.36 -13.57
CA ARG A 88 -4.85 -8.64 -14.20
C ARG A 88 -5.92 -9.07 -13.21
N LYS A 89 -5.56 -9.84 -12.21
CA LYS A 89 -6.50 -10.33 -11.21
C LYS A 89 -7.14 -9.20 -10.41
N SER A 90 -6.34 -8.23 -10.00
CA SER A 90 -6.81 -7.08 -9.24
C SER A 90 -7.17 -5.89 -10.14
N LYS A 91 -6.92 -5.98 -11.44
CA LYS A 91 -7.14 -4.92 -12.42
C LYS A 91 -6.43 -3.64 -12.00
N ALA A 92 -5.17 -3.75 -11.65
CA ALA A 92 -4.38 -2.63 -11.18
C ALA A 92 -3.16 -2.41 -12.04
N LEU A 93 -2.86 -1.13 -12.32
CA LEU A 93 -1.60 -0.71 -12.89
C LEU A 93 -0.72 -0.30 -11.72
N VAL A 94 0.44 -0.94 -11.59
CA VAL A 94 1.27 -0.80 -10.39
C VAL A 94 2.74 -0.57 -10.73
N LEU A 95 3.42 0.12 -9.81
CA LEU A 95 4.88 0.16 -9.79
C LEU A 95 5.38 -0.88 -8.79
N THR A 96 6.40 -1.63 -9.18
CA THR A 96 7.00 -2.66 -8.32
C THR A 96 8.50 -2.52 -8.32
N PRO A 97 9.18 -3.02 -7.27
CA PRO A 97 10.63 -3.13 -7.27
C PRO A 97 11.05 -4.42 -7.97
N GLU A 98 12.14 -4.38 -8.71
CA GLU A 98 12.77 -5.60 -9.23
C GLU A 98 13.32 -6.42 -8.06
N ASP A 99 13.98 -5.72 -7.13
CA ASP A 99 14.55 -6.35 -5.94
C ASP A 99 13.88 -5.80 -4.70
N ALA A 100 13.10 -6.64 -4.01
CA ALA A 100 12.48 -6.25 -2.76
C ALA A 100 13.49 -6.40 -1.62
N PRO A 101 13.70 -5.33 -0.79
CA PRO A 101 14.63 -5.44 0.32
C PRO A 101 14.19 -6.49 1.33
N PRO A 102 15.11 -7.32 1.85
CA PRO A 102 14.73 -8.31 2.87
C PRO A 102 14.10 -7.69 4.12
N GLU A 103 14.53 -6.50 4.50
CA GLU A 103 13.98 -5.79 5.66
C GLU A 103 12.50 -5.48 5.47
N LEU A 104 12.11 -5.14 4.25
CA LEU A 104 10.69 -4.86 3.92
C LEU A 104 9.87 -6.14 4.03
N MET A 105 10.38 -7.24 3.52
CA MET A 105 9.69 -8.53 3.59
C MET A 105 9.55 -9.00 5.03
N ARG A 106 10.57 -8.80 5.87
CA ARG A 106 10.51 -9.13 7.29
C ARG A 106 9.49 -8.30 8.03
N LEU A 107 9.41 -7.01 7.73
CA LEU A 107 8.44 -6.12 8.36
C LEU A 107 7.01 -6.56 8.05
N SER A 108 6.73 -6.85 6.79
CA SER A 108 5.41 -7.34 6.38
C SER A 108 5.07 -8.65 7.10
N TYR A 109 6.01 -9.56 7.19
CA TYR A 109 5.80 -10.83 7.87
C TYR A 109 5.55 -10.63 9.37
N ALA A 110 6.34 -9.76 10.02
CA ALA A 110 6.16 -9.48 11.44
C ALA A 110 4.79 -8.86 11.72
N LEU A 111 4.32 -7.97 10.85
CA LEU A 111 2.98 -7.41 10.96
C LEU A 111 1.91 -8.49 10.81
N GLU A 112 2.06 -9.36 9.83
CA GLU A 112 1.12 -10.45 9.63
C GLU A 112 1.03 -11.34 10.87
N GLN A 113 2.17 -11.72 11.44
CA GLN A 113 2.19 -12.57 12.64
C GLN A 113 1.57 -11.85 13.84
N ALA A 114 1.87 -10.57 14.02
CA ALA A 114 1.31 -9.81 15.13
C ALA A 114 -0.20 -9.63 15.03
N MET A 115 -0.75 -9.66 13.82
CA MET A 115 -2.17 -9.42 13.59
C MET A 115 -3.01 -10.69 13.57
N LEU A 116 -2.41 -11.88 13.64
CA LEU A 116 -3.16 -13.14 13.60
C LEU A 116 -4.23 -13.22 14.70
N ARG A 117 -3.93 -12.71 15.89
CA ARG A 117 -4.86 -12.77 17.02
C ARG A 117 -6.11 -11.91 16.83
N PHE A 118 -6.13 -11.03 15.83
CA PHE A 118 -7.28 -10.18 15.57
C PHE A 118 -8.29 -10.81 14.61
N GLY A 119 -8.15 -12.12 14.35
CA GLY A 119 -9.16 -12.90 13.65
C GLY A 119 -9.34 -12.58 12.20
N GLN A 120 -8.28 -12.16 11.56
CA GLN A 120 -8.36 -11.86 10.16
C GLN A 120 -8.66 -13.08 9.32
N ASP A 121 -9.42 -12.84 8.28
CA ASP A 121 -9.67 -13.82 7.27
C ASP A 121 -8.34 -14.20 6.62
N GLN A 122 -7.95 -15.43 6.85
CA GLN A 122 -6.58 -15.86 6.71
C GLN A 122 -6.26 -16.42 5.33
N GLU A 123 -6.71 -15.77 4.29
CA GLU A 123 -6.12 -16.08 3.01
C GLU A 123 -4.69 -15.58 3.05
N HIS A 124 -3.78 -16.50 3.26
CA HIS A 124 -2.38 -16.19 3.21
C HIS A 124 -2.01 -15.75 1.80
N ARG A 125 -1.84 -14.46 1.60
CA ARG A 125 -1.39 -13.91 0.34
C ARG A 125 0.09 -13.61 0.44
N GLU A 126 0.82 -14.04 -0.56
CA GLU A 126 2.21 -13.66 -0.67
C GLU A 126 2.33 -12.14 -0.75
N PHE A 127 3.20 -11.56 0.08
CA PHE A 127 3.42 -10.12 0.06
C PHE A 127 4.20 -9.74 -1.20
N ARG A 128 3.59 -8.89 -2.01
CA ARG A 128 4.22 -8.35 -3.22
C ARG A 128 4.22 -6.84 -3.13
N PRO A 129 5.40 -6.22 -2.83
CA PRO A 129 5.48 -4.76 -2.72
C PRO A 129 5.03 -4.07 -4.00
N HIS A 130 4.16 -3.09 -3.87
CA HIS A 130 3.69 -2.35 -5.03
C HIS A 130 3.07 -1.02 -4.63
N LEU A 131 3.10 -0.07 -5.57
CA LEU A 131 2.40 1.19 -5.46
C LEU A 131 1.39 1.26 -6.61
N THR A 132 0.11 1.38 -6.26
CA THR A 132 -0.95 1.38 -7.26
C THR A 132 -1.08 2.75 -7.91
N LEU A 133 -1.01 2.77 -9.24
CA LEU A 133 -1.15 3.99 -10.03
C LEU A 133 -2.57 4.20 -10.53
N ALA A 134 -3.24 3.12 -10.88
CA ALA A 134 -4.61 3.17 -11.40
C ALA A 134 -5.35 1.88 -11.04
N ARG A 135 -6.64 2.01 -10.85
CA ARG A 135 -7.56 0.89 -10.61
C ARG A 135 -8.44 0.68 -11.81
N ASP A 136 -9.10 -0.47 -11.87
CA ASP A 136 -9.96 -0.85 -13.00
C ASP A 136 -9.24 -0.71 -14.33
N TYR A 137 -7.94 -1.01 -14.34
CA TYR A 137 -7.10 -0.92 -15.51
C TYR A 137 -7.14 -2.25 -16.26
N GLN A 138 -7.58 -2.22 -17.50
CA GLN A 138 -7.80 -3.43 -18.28
C GLN A 138 -7.00 -3.47 -19.58
N SER A 139 -6.10 -2.54 -19.76
CA SER A 139 -5.27 -2.46 -20.95
C SER A 139 -3.91 -3.13 -20.74
N THR A 140 -3.10 -3.15 -21.77
CA THR A 140 -1.71 -3.62 -21.66
C THR A 140 -0.86 -2.60 -20.93
N VAL A 141 0.34 -3.00 -20.55
CA VAL A 141 1.30 -2.09 -19.90
C VAL A 141 1.56 -0.91 -20.83
N PRO A 142 1.34 0.34 -20.37
CA PRO A 142 1.60 1.50 -21.21
C PRO A 142 3.08 1.63 -21.53
N GLU A 143 3.37 2.13 -22.71
CA GLU A 143 4.76 2.45 -23.05
C GLU A 143 5.18 3.71 -22.29
N ALA A 144 6.33 3.61 -21.63
CA ALA A 144 6.92 4.73 -20.92
C ALA A 144 8.10 5.25 -21.74
N GLY A 145 8.05 6.53 -22.09
CA GLY A 145 9.17 7.17 -22.77
C GLY A 145 10.41 7.19 -21.88
N ILE A 146 10.19 7.40 -20.58
CA ILE A 146 11.23 7.32 -19.56
C ILE A 146 10.86 6.16 -18.64
N PRO A 147 11.75 5.16 -18.47
CA PRO A 147 11.46 4.06 -17.56
C PRO A 147 11.28 4.56 -16.12
N PRO A 148 10.42 3.89 -15.33
CA PRO A 148 10.24 4.30 -13.94
C PRO A 148 11.50 4.02 -13.12
N ASP A 149 11.85 4.94 -12.25
CA ASP A 149 12.99 4.83 -11.36
C ASP A 149 12.74 5.73 -10.16
N PHE A 150 11.96 5.23 -9.21
CA PHE A 150 11.53 6.01 -8.06
C PHE A 150 12.09 5.43 -6.78
N PHE A 151 12.77 6.28 -6.03
CA PHE A 151 13.38 5.89 -4.77
C PHE A 151 12.41 6.20 -3.63
N LEU A 152 11.96 5.16 -2.95
CA LEU A 152 11.11 5.30 -1.78
C LEU A 152 11.93 5.06 -0.53
N ARG A 153 11.87 6.01 0.40
CA ARG A 153 12.54 5.91 1.69
C ARG A 153 11.50 6.12 2.79
N ALA A 154 11.46 5.20 3.74
CA ALA A 154 10.53 5.29 4.85
C ALA A 154 11.19 4.86 6.15
N ASP A 155 11.02 5.67 7.20
CA ASP A 155 11.53 5.37 8.53
C ASP A 155 10.43 4.92 9.49
N ARG A 156 9.20 4.91 9.03
CA ARG A 156 8.04 4.51 9.84
C ARG A 156 6.94 3.95 8.97
N PHE A 157 6.06 3.18 9.57
CA PHE A 157 4.83 2.75 8.93
C PHE A 157 3.65 3.24 9.76
N GLY A 158 2.46 3.23 9.16
CA GLY A 158 1.25 3.66 9.84
C GLY A 158 0.08 2.74 9.55
N LEU A 159 -0.93 2.86 10.38
CA LEU A 159 -2.23 2.23 10.17
C LEU A 159 -3.16 3.26 9.56
N TYR A 160 -3.79 2.90 8.46
CA TYR A 160 -4.68 3.79 7.72
C TYR A 160 -6.04 3.14 7.57
N GLN A 161 -7.07 3.97 7.55
CA GLN A 161 -8.40 3.49 7.20
C GLN A 161 -8.79 4.03 5.83
N SER A 162 -9.48 3.18 5.08
CA SER A 162 -10.04 3.55 3.80
C SER A 162 -11.48 4.02 4.03
N HIS A 163 -11.81 5.22 3.58
CA HIS A 163 -13.16 5.75 3.68
C HIS A 163 -13.47 6.59 2.44
N LYS A 164 -14.42 6.15 1.65
CA LYS A 164 -14.86 6.86 0.43
C LYS A 164 -13.71 7.26 -0.48
N GLY A 165 -12.73 6.36 -0.64
CA GLY A 165 -11.58 6.63 -1.50
C GLY A 165 -10.51 7.53 -0.89
N GLN A 166 -10.62 7.89 0.39
CA GLN A 166 -9.61 8.65 1.10
C GLN A 166 -8.98 7.80 2.19
N TYR A 167 -7.70 8.03 2.45
CA TYR A 167 -6.94 7.28 3.43
C TYR A 167 -6.47 8.21 4.56
N THR A 168 -6.67 7.77 5.80
CA THR A 168 -6.22 8.51 6.98
C THR A 168 -5.52 7.60 7.98
#